data_b888bbf47c3e1eab153b2821b5ba3f95
#
_entry.id   b888bbf47c3e1eab153b2821b5ba3f95
#
_cell.length_a   1.000
_cell.length_b   1.000
_cell.length_c   1.000
_cell.angle_alpha   90.00
_cell.angle_beta   90.00
_cell.angle_gamma   90.00
#
_symmetry.space_group_name_H-M   'P 1'
#
loop_
_entity.id
_entity.type
_entity.pdbx_description
1 polymer ?
#
loop_
_entity_poly.entity_id
_entity_poly.type
_entity_poly.pdbx_seq_one_letter_code
_entity_poly.pdbx_strand_id
1 'polypeptide(L)'
;MASLIMNPIANTAFALEKRYPDTIPYVWGALAAIILTSSNLFVKQLSNDMGAAEILIFRSLQIVVFTYGLMVNQGMQFHYPSPEINKLLLARGLAGTAGVGLAYYGIGLWPLTDASVIPQVYPVFTGMLATVMLGE
;
A
#
# COMPACT_ATOMS: atom_id res chain seq x y z
N MET A 1 -18.52 18.46 17.97
CA MET A 1 -19.28 17.21 18.19
C MET A 1 -19.62 16.65 16.82
N ALA A 2 -18.71 15.99 16.18
CA ALA A 2 -18.97 15.27 14.92
C ALA A 2 -19.35 13.84 15.32
N SER A 3 -20.63 13.51 15.20
CA SER A 3 -21.13 12.15 15.37
C SER A 3 -20.50 11.28 14.30
N LEU A 4 -19.50 10.52 14.69
CA LEU A 4 -18.99 9.41 13.91
C LEU A 4 -20.18 8.50 13.57
N ILE A 5 -20.65 8.59 12.33
CA ILE A 5 -21.38 7.48 11.72
C ILE A 5 -20.32 6.40 11.52
N MET A 6 -19.97 5.74 12.62
CA MET A 6 -19.08 4.60 12.56
C MET A 6 -19.84 3.49 11.83
N ASN A 7 -19.34 3.19 10.65
CA ASN A 7 -19.79 2.10 9.81
C ASN A 7 -19.87 0.82 10.68
N PRO A 8 -20.98 0.06 10.70
CA PRO A 8 -21.14 -1.12 11.55
C PRO A 8 -19.99 -2.12 11.41
N ILE A 9 -19.33 -2.15 10.24
CA ILE A 9 -18.14 -2.96 9.99
C ILE A 9 -16.93 -2.49 10.82
N ALA A 10 -16.74 -1.19 11.00
CA ALA A 10 -15.66 -0.64 11.83
C ALA A 10 -15.89 -0.96 13.32
N ASN A 11 -17.13 -0.90 13.78
CA ASN A 11 -17.48 -1.24 15.17
C ASN A 11 -17.25 -2.73 15.49
N THR A 12 -17.59 -3.62 14.55
CA THR A 12 -17.34 -5.07 14.74
C THR A 12 -15.83 -5.37 14.68
N ALA A 13 -15.07 -4.72 13.81
CA ALA A 13 -13.62 -4.87 13.74
C ALA A 13 -12.95 -4.41 15.05
N PHE A 14 -13.34 -3.24 15.57
CA PHE A 14 -12.84 -2.72 16.87
C PHE A 14 -13.22 -3.62 18.05
N ALA A 15 -14.43 -4.15 18.06
CA ALA A 15 -14.89 -5.05 19.13
C ALA A 15 -14.12 -6.38 19.12
N LEU A 16 -13.81 -6.91 17.94
CA LEU A 16 -12.98 -8.11 17.77
C LEU A 16 -11.53 -7.85 18.19
N GLU A 17 -10.94 -6.73 17.79
CA GLU A 17 -9.58 -6.33 18.15
C GLU A 17 -9.40 -6.23 19.68
N LYS A 18 -10.38 -5.70 20.39
CA LYS A 18 -10.38 -5.63 21.84
C LYS A 18 -10.52 -7.00 22.51
N ARG A 19 -11.15 -7.97 21.85
CA ARG A 19 -11.39 -9.32 22.39
C ARG A 19 -10.24 -10.28 22.14
N TYR A 20 -9.50 -10.08 21.05
CA TYR A 20 -8.38 -10.94 20.62
C TYR A 20 -7.21 -10.10 20.07
N PRO A 21 -6.52 -9.32 20.94
CA PRO A 21 -5.50 -8.37 20.51
C PRO A 21 -4.31 -9.04 19.79
N ASP A 22 -3.97 -10.26 20.19
CA ASP A 22 -2.79 -10.97 19.65
C ASP A 22 -3.08 -11.70 18.33
N THR A 23 -4.34 -12.06 18.08
CA THR A 23 -4.69 -12.91 16.91
C THR A 23 -5.12 -12.07 15.70
N ILE A 24 -5.77 -10.95 15.90
CA ILE A 24 -6.34 -10.12 14.84
C ILE A 24 -5.30 -9.55 13.89
N PRO A 25 -4.12 -9.05 14.34
CA PRO A 25 -3.08 -8.59 13.42
C PRO A 25 -2.62 -9.67 12.44
N TYR A 26 -2.55 -10.93 12.88
CA TYR A 26 -2.18 -12.05 12.01
C TYR A 26 -3.25 -12.35 10.96
N VAL A 27 -4.53 -12.27 11.34
CA VAL A 27 -5.64 -12.46 10.39
C VAL A 27 -5.64 -11.36 9.32
N TRP A 28 -5.46 -10.10 9.73
CA TRP A 28 -5.35 -8.98 8.77
C TRP A 28 -4.12 -9.11 7.90
N GLY A 29 -2.99 -9.54 8.46
CA GLY A 29 -1.77 -9.81 7.70
C GLY A 29 -1.96 -10.91 6.65
N ALA A 30 -2.62 -12.00 7.03
CA ALA A 30 -2.91 -13.10 6.12
C ALA A 30 -3.86 -12.66 4.98
N LEU A 31 -4.93 -11.93 5.29
CA LEU A 31 -5.83 -11.38 4.29
C LEU A 31 -5.12 -10.43 3.33
N ALA A 32 -4.30 -9.53 3.87
CA ALA A 32 -3.49 -8.61 3.05
C ALA A 32 -2.54 -9.38 2.13
N ALA A 33 -1.88 -10.43 2.61
CA ALA A 33 -0.99 -11.26 1.83
C ALA A 33 -1.73 -11.96 0.66
N ILE A 34 -2.92 -12.51 0.92
CA ILE A 34 -3.75 -13.14 -0.12
C ILE A 34 -4.16 -12.13 -1.19
N ILE A 35 -4.62 -10.94 -0.78
CA ILE A 35 -5.02 -9.88 -1.71
C ILE A 35 -3.84 -9.41 -2.55
N LEU A 36 -2.67 -9.19 -1.94
CA LEU A 36 -1.46 -8.76 -2.64
C LEU A 36 -0.97 -9.81 -3.63
N THR A 37 -0.97 -11.09 -3.23
CA THR A 37 -0.56 -12.19 -4.12
C THR A 37 -1.52 -12.31 -5.30
N SER A 38 -2.82 -12.23 -5.06
CA SER A 38 -3.81 -12.22 -6.14
C SER A 38 -3.62 -11.03 -7.09
N SER A 39 -3.33 -9.85 -6.55
CA SER A 39 -3.02 -8.66 -7.36
C SER A 39 -1.80 -8.89 -8.25
N ASN A 40 -0.73 -9.49 -7.73
CA ASN A 40 0.47 -9.78 -8.51
C ASN A 40 0.23 -10.79 -9.64
N LEU A 41 -0.65 -11.78 -9.42
CA LEU A 41 -1.09 -12.72 -10.46
C LEU A 41 -1.79 -11.99 -11.61
N PHE A 42 -2.72 -11.07 -11.28
CA PHE A 42 -3.39 -10.26 -12.30
C PHE A 42 -2.42 -9.37 -13.06
N VAL A 43 -1.48 -8.72 -12.37
CA VAL A 43 -0.43 -7.91 -13.01
C VAL A 43 0.39 -8.76 -13.96
N LYS A 44 0.78 -9.97 -13.56
CA LYS A 44 1.52 -10.88 -14.44
C LYS A 44 0.73 -11.27 -15.69
N GLN A 45 -0.56 -11.53 -15.53
CA GLN A 45 -1.42 -11.89 -16.66
C GLN A 45 -1.59 -10.70 -17.61
N LEU A 46 -1.82 -9.49 -17.07
CA LEU A 46 -1.92 -8.27 -17.88
C LEU A 46 -0.59 -7.88 -18.55
N SER A 47 0.54 -8.17 -17.94
CA SER A 47 1.85 -7.81 -18.48
C SER A 47 2.20 -8.48 -19.82
N ASN A 48 1.42 -9.48 -20.25
CA ASN A 48 1.55 -10.08 -21.57
C ASN A 48 0.94 -9.21 -22.68
N ASP A 49 -0.10 -8.42 -22.32
CA ASP A 49 -0.89 -7.63 -23.29
C ASP A 49 -0.65 -6.12 -23.12
N MET A 50 -0.23 -5.69 -21.95
CA MET A 50 -0.07 -4.28 -21.58
C MET A 50 1.33 -4.02 -21.02
N GLY A 51 1.85 -2.82 -21.29
CA GLY A 51 3.11 -2.37 -20.71
C GLY A 51 3.01 -2.10 -19.19
N ALA A 52 4.10 -2.30 -18.45
CA ALA A 52 4.14 -2.05 -17.01
C ALA A 52 3.71 -0.63 -16.63
N ALA A 53 4.02 0.37 -17.48
CA ALA A 53 3.61 1.75 -17.28
C ALA A 53 2.08 1.94 -17.39
N GLU A 54 1.44 1.27 -18.33
CA GLU A 54 -0.01 1.33 -18.50
C GLU A 54 -0.74 0.73 -17.29
N ILE A 55 -0.30 -0.43 -16.83
CA ILE A 55 -0.83 -1.09 -15.64
C ILE A 55 -0.69 -0.16 -14.42
N LEU A 56 0.47 0.49 -14.28
CA LEU A 56 0.74 1.41 -13.18
C LEU A 56 -0.19 2.63 -13.22
N ILE A 57 -0.44 3.21 -14.40
CA ILE A 57 -1.34 4.36 -14.57
C ILE A 57 -2.77 3.99 -14.18
N PHE A 58 -3.30 2.87 -14.69
CA PHE A 58 -4.66 2.42 -14.36
C PHE A 58 -4.82 2.17 -12.86
N ARG A 59 -3.86 1.49 -12.24
CA ARG A 59 -3.87 1.25 -10.79
C ARG A 59 -3.81 2.55 -9.99
N SER A 60 -2.94 3.47 -10.37
CA SER A 60 -2.80 4.75 -9.69
C SER A 60 -4.08 5.57 -9.78
N LEU A 61 -4.73 5.59 -10.93
CA LEU A 61 -6.00 6.27 -11.14
C LEU A 61 -7.10 5.70 -10.21
N GLN A 62 -7.22 4.37 -10.14
CA GLN A 62 -8.17 3.72 -9.24
C GLN A 62 -7.92 4.08 -7.77
N ILE A 63 -6.66 4.06 -7.32
CA ILE A 63 -6.30 4.42 -5.95
C ILE A 63 -6.65 5.87 -5.66
N VAL A 64 -6.36 6.80 -6.57
CA VAL A 64 -6.69 8.23 -6.41
C VAL A 64 -8.19 8.43 -6.29
N VAL A 65 -8.98 7.85 -7.19
CA VAL A 65 -10.44 7.97 -7.18
C VAL A 65 -11.03 7.41 -5.88
N PHE A 66 -10.58 6.22 -5.48
CA PHE A 66 -11.07 5.58 -4.26
C PHE A 66 -10.69 6.35 -3.00
N THR A 67 -9.42 6.77 -2.89
CA THR A 67 -8.94 7.56 -1.76
C THR A 67 -9.63 8.91 -1.68
N TYR A 68 -9.81 9.59 -2.80
CA TYR A 68 -10.55 10.86 -2.85
C TYR A 68 -11.99 10.68 -2.38
N GLY A 69 -12.68 9.64 -2.85
CA GLY A 69 -14.04 9.33 -2.40
C GLY A 69 -14.13 9.08 -0.88
N LEU A 70 -13.17 8.35 -0.32
CA LEU A 70 -13.10 8.13 1.13
C LEU A 70 -12.85 9.42 1.90
N MET A 71 -11.93 10.27 1.43
CA MET A 71 -11.61 11.54 2.07
C MET A 71 -12.81 12.48 2.10
N VAL A 72 -13.52 12.62 0.98
CA VAL A 72 -14.74 13.44 0.88
C VAL A 72 -15.80 12.92 1.84
N ASN A 73 -16.00 11.60 1.90
CA ASN A 73 -17.00 10.99 2.79
C ASN A 73 -16.65 11.16 4.27
N GLN A 74 -15.37 11.25 4.62
CA GLN A 74 -14.90 11.44 5.99
C GLN A 74 -14.70 12.93 6.36
N GLY A 75 -14.91 13.86 5.44
CA GLY A 75 -14.71 15.29 5.66
C GLY A 75 -13.25 15.68 5.92
N MET A 76 -12.30 14.85 5.47
CA MET A 76 -10.87 15.12 5.68
C MET A 76 -10.36 16.16 4.70
N GLN A 77 -9.46 17.04 5.18
CA GLN A 77 -8.83 18.05 4.32
C GLN A 77 -7.65 17.45 3.56
N PHE A 78 -7.51 17.84 2.31
CA PHE A 78 -6.47 17.36 1.39
C PHE A 78 -5.08 17.99 1.64
N HIS A 79 -5.01 19.00 2.49
CA HIS A 79 -3.78 19.79 2.64
C HIS A 79 -3.33 19.85 4.09
N TYR A 80 -2.10 19.44 4.32
CA TYR A 80 -1.44 19.67 5.60
C TYR A 80 -0.95 21.12 5.68
N PRO A 81 -1.13 21.81 6.80
CA PRO A 81 -0.75 23.21 6.96
C PRO A 81 0.77 23.43 6.92
N SER A 82 1.59 22.38 7.09
CA SER A 82 3.05 22.48 7.06
C SER A 82 3.61 22.18 5.68
N PRO A 83 4.33 23.14 5.05
CA PRO A 83 4.96 22.95 3.74
C PRO A 83 6.08 21.90 3.76
N GLU A 84 6.73 21.68 4.90
CA GLU A 84 7.79 20.69 5.04
C GLU A 84 7.22 19.27 4.98
N ILE A 85 6.08 19.03 5.64
CA ILE A 85 5.38 17.75 5.60
C ILE A 85 4.92 17.45 4.18
N ASN A 86 4.41 18.45 3.45
CA ASN A 86 3.98 18.28 2.07
C ASN A 86 5.12 17.88 1.13
N LYS A 87 6.31 18.47 1.30
CA LYS A 87 7.50 18.08 0.52
C LYS A 87 7.93 16.65 0.82
N LEU A 88 7.91 16.25 2.08
CA LEU A 88 8.27 14.91 2.50
C LEU A 88 7.27 13.86 1.95
N LEU A 89 5.96 14.17 2.01
CA LEU A 89 4.92 13.33 1.44
C LEU A 89 5.06 13.18 -0.08
N LEU A 90 5.39 14.27 -0.78
CA LEU A 90 5.64 14.25 -2.22
C LEU A 90 6.86 13.37 -2.55
N ALA A 91 7.97 13.55 -1.85
CA ALA A 91 9.18 12.76 -2.05
C ALA A 91 8.91 11.26 -1.80
N ARG A 92 8.19 10.93 -0.72
CA ARG A 92 7.76 9.57 -0.42
C ARG A 92 6.86 9.00 -1.51
N GLY A 93 5.91 9.80 -2.02
CA GLY A 93 5.00 9.39 -3.09
C GLY A 93 5.74 9.07 -4.38
N LEU A 94 6.68 9.93 -4.78
CA LEU A 94 7.51 9.74 -5.97
C LEU A 94 8.39 8.48 -5.85
N ALA A 95 9.09 8.34 -4.71
CA ALA A 95 9.92 7.16 -4.46
C ALA A 95 9.08 5.87 -4.44
N GLY A 96 7.91 5.89 -3.81
CA GLY A 96 6.99 4.76 -3.76
C GLY A 96 6.48 4.37 -5.14
N THR A 97 6.07 5.35 -5.96
CA THR A 97 5.60 5.11 -7.33
C THR A 97 6.72 4.53 -8.20
N ALA A 98 7.94 5.06 -8.10
CA ALA A 98 9.09 4.52 -8.81
C ALA A 98 9.39 3.07 -8.39
N GLY A 99 9.33 2.76 -7.10
CA GLY A 99 9.53 1.41 -6.58
C GLY A 99 8.49 0.41 -7.11
N VAL A 100 7.21 0.79 -7.10
CA VAL A 100 6.13 -0.06 -7.64
C VAL A 100 6.27 -0.22 -9.15
N GLY A 101 6.65 0.83 -9.88
CA GLY A 101 6.89 0.76 -11.33
C GLY A 101 8.00 -0.21 -11.69
N LEU A 102 9.13 -0.16 -10.95
CA LEU A 102 10.23 -1.10 -11.12
C LEU A 102 9.83 -2.54 -10.78
N ALA A 103 9.02 -2.73 -9.72
CA ALA A 103 8.51 -4.05 -9.38
C ALA A 103 7.63 -4.64 -10.50
N TYR A 104 6.74 -3.83 -11.07
CA TYR A 104 5.89 -4.29 -12.19
C TYR A 104 6.68 -4.59 -13.45
N TYR A 105 7.69 -3.78 -13.73
CA TYR A 105 8.61 -4.05 -14.82
C TYR A 105 9.34 -5.40 -14.60
N GLY A 106 9.80 -5.66 -13.37
CA GLY A 106 10.41 -6.94 -13.00
C GLY A 106 9.45 -8.13 -13.14
N ILE A 107 8.19 -7.98 -12.71
CA ILE A 107 7.16 -9.03 -12.88
C ILE A 107 6.90 -9.34 -14.36
N GLY A 108 6.98 -8.35 -15.24
CA GLY A 108 6.86 -8.54 -16.68
C GLY A 108 8.00 -9.38 -17.26
N LEU A 109 9.23 -9.10 -16.83
CA LEU A 109 10.44 -9.73 -17.40
C LEU A 109 10.77 -11.11 -16.82
N TRP A 110 10.50 -11.34 -15.53
CA TRP A 110 10.93 -12.52 -14.81
C TRP A 110 9.78 -13.47 -14.48
N PRO A 111 10.08 -14.75 -14.18
CA PRO A 111 9.10 -15.65 -13.61
C PRO A 111 8.50 -15.04 -12.32
N LEU A 112 7.20 -15.23 -12.11
CA LEU A 112 6.50 -14.63 -10.97
C LEU A 112 7.12 -15.02 -9.62
N THR A 113 7.67 -16.25 -9.53
CA THR A 113 8.34 -16.76 -8.33
C THR A 113 9.52 -15.86 -7.96
N ASP A 114 10.40 -15.58 -8.92
CA ASP A 114 11.61 -14.77 -8.67
C ASP A 114 11.25 -13.32 -8.42
N ALA A 115 10.33 -12.77 -9.20
CA ALA A 115 9.83 -11.40 -9.03
C ALA A 115 9.15 -11.16 -7.69
N SER A 116 8.55 -12.18 -7.07
CA SER A 116 7.89 -12.08 -5.76
C SER A 116 8.86 -12.17 -4.59
N VAL A 117 10.03 -12.81 -4.76
CA VAL A 117 11.03 -12.94 -3.70
C VAL A 117 11.83 -11.66 -3.50
N ILE A 118 12.17 -10.96 -4.60
CA ILE A 118 13.00 -9.75 -4.54
C ILE A 118 12.42 -8.67 -3.59
N PRO A 119 11.13 -8.33 -3.62
CA PRO A 119 10.56 -7.36 -2.68
C PRO A 119 10.63 -7.80 -1.21
N GLN A 120 10.76 -9.09 -0.92
CA GLN A 120 10.84 -9.58 0.46
C GLN A 120 12.19 -9.25 1.13
N VAL A 121 13.18 -8.87 0.35
CA VAL A 121 14.48 -8.40 0.89
C VAL A 121 14.40 -6.95 1.39
N TYR A 122 13.35 -6.22 1.02
CA TYR A 122 13.13 -4.82 1.41
C TYR A 122 13.20 -4.57 2.94
N PRO A 123 12.59 -5.39 3.82
CA PRO A 123 12.67 -5.18 5.27
C PRO A 123 14.11 -5.24 5.81
N VAL A 124 14.97 -6.06 5.21
CA VAL A 124 16.38 -6.17 5.60
C VAL A 124 17.11 -4.86 5.29
N PHE A 125 16.95 -4.33 4.07
CA PHE A 125 17.54 -3.05 3.70
C PHE A 125 16.99 -1.90 4.53
N THR A 126 15.69 -1.91 4.83
CA THR A 126 15.08 -0.87 5.67
C THR A 126 15.63 -0.93 7.09
N GLY A 127 15.80 -2.12 7.67
CA GLY A 127 16.41 -2.28 8.99
C GLY A 127 17.85 -1.80 9.02
N MET A 128 18.66 -2.15 8.01
CA MET A 128 20.04 -1.68 7.91
C MET A 128 20.12 -0.15 7.78
N LEU A 129 19.27 0.45 6.95
CA LEU A 129 19.21 1.90 6.79
C LEU A 129 18.74 2.60 8.07
N ALA A 130 17.75 2.05 8.77
CA ALA A 130 17.28 2.59 10.05
C ALA A 130 18.40 2.62 11.08
N THR A 131 19.17 1.52 11.21
CA THR A 131 20.32 1.44 12.11
C THR A 131 21.38 2.51 11.79
N VAL A 132 21.67 2.75 10.51
CA VAL A 132 22.70 3.72 10.10
C VAL A 132 22.21 5.15 10.21
N MET A 133 20.95 5.43 9.83
CA MET A 133 20.43 6.80 9.75
C MET A 133 19.79 7.30 11.03
N LEU A 134 19.18 6.41 11.81
CA LEU A 134 18.48 6.77 13.06
C LEU A 134 19.28 6.42 14.31
N GLY A 135 20.34 5.59 14.19
CA GLY A 135 21.15 5.13 15.31
C GLY A 135 20.43 4.15 16.25
N GLU A 136 19.44 3.43 15.73
CA GLU A 136 18.65 2.42 16.46
C GLU A 136 19.27 1.01 16.36
#